data_e907b7bd712c60caf1dce15bb9c44bfe
#
_entry.id   e907b7bd712c60caf1dce15bb9c44bfe
#
_cell.length_a   1.000
_cell.length_b   1.000
_cell.length_c   1.000
_cell.angle_alpha   90.00
_cell.angle_beta   90.00
_cell.angle_gamma   90.00
#
_symmetry.space_group_name_H-M   'P 1'
#
loop_
_entity.id
_entity.type
_entity.pdbx_description
1 polymer ?
#
loop_
_entity_poly.entity_id
_entity_poly.type
_entity_poly.pdbx_seq_one_letter_code
_entity_poly.pdbx_strand_id
1 'polypeptide(L)'
;PKTFKLKNGIQVLVVEDDKLPVVTYSLRIDRNPILDGEKVGVSTILSAMLGNGTTNIPKDEFNEEVEFLGASVSVTFSGGSANTLTKNNLRVLELWSDAIINPLLTEEEFEKEKAKLLESLKADINNIDAISSRVSSALSYGKNHPYGEFTTEQTIENVTFQDVIEYHKKYNIPNNAYIVVVGDVKAKELKAVLKEKFEPWKKGKLPVNPEPVYTDNVGLTEINFIDVPSATQSTVIVTNNTPLKQTDEDYFAALLANQVLGGGSEGYLFKNLRDDNGWTYGSYSRLGSNRYGVSRFTAEAKVRNSVTDSTVTEIVKEISRIRNENVDPQRLKDVKAAYLGNFIFSTERASTVANFALGQKLNNL
;
A
#
# COMPACT_ATOMS: atom_id res chain seq x y z
N PRO A 1 -17.73 14.04 -5.58
CA PRO A 1 -18.22 13.10 -4.56
C PRO A 1 -19.14 13.79 -3.56
N LYS A 2 -20.22 13.11 -3.15
CA LYS A 2 -21.04 13.54 -2.02
C LYS A 2 -20.39 13.05 -0.72
N THR A 3 -20.32 13.91 0.30
CA THR A 3 -19.63 13.57 1.56
C THR A 3 -20.52 13.80 2.77
N PHE A 4 -20.38 12.94 3.79
CA PHE A 4 -21.02 13.11 5.08
C PHE A 4 -20.22 12.40 6.18
N LYS A 5 -20.53 12.68 7.44
CA LYS A 5 -19.87 12.07 8.59
C LYS A 5 -20.88 11.31 9.45
N LEU A 6 -20.52 10.12 9.92
CA LEU A 6 -21.29 9.35 10.89
C LEU A 6 -20.99 9.81 12.31
N LYS A 7 -21.89 9.52 13.27
CA LYS A 7 -21.74 9.95 14.67
C LYS A 7 -20.49 9.39 15.35
N ASN A 8 -20.05 8.19 14.91
CA ASN A 8 -18.84 7.54 15.42
C ASN A 8 -17.54 8.06 14.79
N GLY A 9 -17.60 9.04 13.90
CA GLY A 9 -16.43 9.70 13.33
C GLY A 9 -16.09 9.30 11.90
N ILE A 10 -16.63 8.20 11.39
CA ILE A 10 -16.37 7.75 10.01
C ILE A 10 -16.77 8.85 9.03
N GLN A 11 -15.85 9.16 8.13
CA GLN A 11 -16.10 10.03 6.99
C GLN A 11 -16.48 9.19 5.78
N VAL A 12 -17.57 9.55 5.11
CA VAL A 12 -18.08 8.82 3.95
C VAL A 12 -17.97 9.70 2.71
N LEU A 13 -17.44 9.12 1.64
CA LEU A 13 -17.37 9.72 0.31
C LEU A 13 -18.15 8.82 -0.66
N VAL A 14 -19.09 9.38 -1.41
CA VAL A 14 -19.91 8.61 -2.37
C VAL A 14 -19.77 9.21 -3.74
N VAL A 15 -19.41 8.39 -4.72
CA VAL A 15 -19.44 8.70 -6.14
C VAL A 15 -20.51 7.83 -6.79
N GLU A 16 -21.63 8.46 -7.14
CA GLU A 16 -22.73 7.81 -7.84
C GLU A 16 -22.31 7.59 -9.30
N ASP A 17 -22.33 6.36 -9.75
CA ASP A 17 -22.03 5.95 -11.15
C ASP A 17 -22.92 4.75 -11.51
N ASP A 18 -23.95 5.00 -12.28
CA ASP A 18 -24.99 4.02 -12.69
C ASP A 18 -24.73 3.40 -14.08
N LYS A 19 -23.54 3.58 -14.64
CA LYS A 19 -23.16 2.98 -15.93
C LYS A 19 -23.19 1.44 -15.89
N LEU A 20 -22.83 0.87 -14.74
CA LEU A 20 -22.88 -0.57 -14.50
C LEU A 20 -23.62 -0.85 -13.18
N PRO A 21 -24.39 -1.95 -13.09
CA PRO A 21 -25.16 -2.30 -11.90
C PRO A 21 -24.24 -2.94 -10.82
N VAL A 22 -23.19 -2.23 -10.42
CA VAL A 22 -22.20 -2.66 -9.43
C VAL A 22 -21.96 -1.60 -8.39
N VAL A 23 -21.61 -2.03 -7.18
CA VAL A 23 -21.23 -1.15 -6.06
C VAL A 23 -19.93 -1.66 -5.45
N THR A 24 -18.99 -0.73 -5.26
CA THR A 24 -17.73 -0.99 -4.58
C THR A 24 -17.67 -0.15 -3.32
N TYR A 25 -17.39 -0.80 -2.21
CA TYR A 25 -17.09 -0.21 -0.92
C TYR A 25 -15.59 -0.35 -0.62
N SER A 26 -15.00 0.68 -0.06
CA SER A 26 -13.63 0.64 0.45
C SER A 26 -13.59 1.30 1.83
N LEU A 27 -13.01 0.62 2.80
CA LEU A 27 -12.71 1.14 4.12
C LEU A 27 -11.21 1.40 4.23
N ARG A 28 -10.86 2.54 4.76
CA ARG A 28 -9.49 2.86 5.17
C ARG A 28 -9.50 3.37 6.60
N ILE A 29 -8.71 2.77 7.47
CA ILE A 29 -8.45 3.27 8.82
C ILE A 29 -7.15 4.07 8.75
N ASP A 30 -7.24 5.39 8.90
CA ASP A 30 -6.08 6.28 8.83
C ASP A 30 -5.38 6.34 10.18
N ARG A 31 -4.08 6.03 10.19
CA ARG A 31 -3.23 6.06 11.37
C ARG A 31 -1.76 6.18 11.00
N ASN A 32 -0.96 6.68 11.94
CA ASN A 32 0.48 6.67 11.80
C ASN A 32 0.98 5.21 11.69
N PRO A 33 2.09 4.98 10.99
CA PRO A 33 2.78 3.69 11.00
C PRO A 33 3.04 3.21 12.43
N ILE A 34 2.95 1.92 12.63
CA ILE A 34 3.12 1.27 13.94
C ILE A 34 4.42 0.49 13.91
N LEU A 35 5.26 0.69 14.90
CA LEU A 35 6.43 -0.14 15.15
C LEU A 35 6.00 -1.34 16.00
N ASP A 36 6.05 -2.53 15.42
CA ASP A 36 5.65 -3.79 16.07
C ASP A 36 6.81 -4.44 16.86
N GLY A 37 8.07 -4.09 16.51
CA GLY A 37 9.27 -4.51 17.23
C GLY A 37 9.45 -6.03 17.32
N GLU A 38 9.49 -6.56 18.52
CA GLU A 38 9.68 -8.01 18.74
C GLU A 38 8.48 -8.88 18.29
N LYS A 39 7.37 -8.25 17.90
CA LYS A 39 6.15 -8.92 17.44
C LYS A 39 5.79 -8.58 16.00
N VAL A 40 6.78 -8.22 15.19
CA VAL A 40 6.58 -8.00 13.74
C VAL A 40 5.96 -9.24 13.12
N GLY A 41 4.82 -9.04 12.44
CA GLY A 41 3.97 -10.11 11.92
C GLY A 41 2.59 -10.16 12.55
N VAL A 42 2.37 -9.51 13.72
CA VAL A 42 1.06 -9.48 14.39
C VAL A 42 -0.04 -8.91 13.50
N SER A 43 0.23 -7.82 12.81
CA SER A 43 -0.71 -7.20 11.87
C SER A 43 -0.98 -8.05 10.64
N THR A 44 0.02 -8.84 10.20
CA THR A 44 -0.11 -9.78 9.07
C THR A 44 -1.00 -10.95 9.45
N ILE A 45 -0.74 -11.59 10.61
CA ILE A 45 -1.57 -12.69 11.12
C ILE A 45 -3.00 -12.20 11.34
N LEU A 46 -3.19 -11.05 12.01
CA LEU A 46 -4.52 -10.46 12.19
C LEU A 46 -5.22 -10.26 10.86
N SER A 47 -4.55 -9.68 9.86
CA SER A 47 -5.15 -9.44 8.54
C SER A 47 -5.57 -10.73 7.83
N ALA A 48 -4.82 -11.82 8.01
CA ALA A 48 -5.18 -13.12 7.44
C ALA A 48 -6.39 -13.78 8.14
N MET A 49 -6.61 -13.47 9.42
CA MET A 49 -7.77 -13.96 10.18
C MET A 49 -9.03 -13.16 9.92
N LEU A 50 -8.93 -11.89 9.50
CA LEU A 50 -10.09 -11.02 9.26
C LEU A 50 -10.83 -11.37 7.95
N GLY A 51 -12.13 -11.05 7.91
CA GLY A 51 -12.96 -11.24 6.71
C GLY A 51 -13.37 -12.69 6.42
N ASN A 52 -13.12 -13.60 7.37
CA ASN A 52 -13.42 -15.03 7.26
C ASN A 52 -14.45 -15.45 8.33
N GLY A 53 -15.66 -14.93 8.24
CA GLY A 53 -16.70 -15.14 9.23
C GLY A 53 -16.77 -14.04 10.28
N THR A 54 -17.83 -14.09 11.06
CA THR A 54 -18.14 -13.11 12.11
C THR A 54 -18.57 -13.84 13.37
N THR A 55 -18.69 -13.14 14.50
CA THR A 55 -19.27 -13.73 15.71
C THR A 55 -20.73 -14.14 15.56
N ASN A 56 -21.40 -13.66 14.50
CA ASN A 56 -22.82 -13.96 14.18
C ASN A 56 -22.96 -15.03 13.09
N ILE A 57 -21.96 -15.18 12.21
CA ILE A 57 -22.00 -16.09 11.05
C ILE A 57 -20.70 -16.88 11.01
N PRO A 58 -20.74 -18.23 11.15
CA PRO A 58 -19.55 -19.08 11.05
C PRO A 58 -18.81 -18.90 9.71
N LYS A 59 -17.52 -19.21 9.70
CA LYS A 59 -16.61 -19.00 8.56
C LYS A 59 -17.15 -19.61 7.26
N ASP A 60 -17.54 -20.87 7.28
CA ASP A 60 -17.96 -21.60 6.07
C ASP A 60 -19.26 -21.00 5.51
N GLU A 61 -20.24 -20.76 6.38
CA GLU A 61 -21.52 -20.14 6.01
C GLU A 61 -21.31 -18.71 5.45
N PHE A 62 -20.42 -17.93 6.07
CA PHE A 62 -20.09 -16.60 5.58
C PHE A 62 -19.48 -16.63 4.17
N ASN A 63 -18.51 -17.51 3.95
CA ASN A 63 -17.82 -17.62 2.67
C ASN A 63 -18.74 -18.16 1.57
N GLU A 64 -19.56 -19.17 1.87
CA GLU A 64 -20.56 -19.72 0.94
C GLU A 64 -21.59 -18.65 0.55
N GLU A 65 -22.04 -17.83 1.50
CA GLU A 65 -23.00 -16.76 1.20
C GLU A 65 -22.38 -15.67 0.32
N VAL A 66 -21.14 -15.24 0.61
CA VAL A 66 -20.41 -14.25 -0.21
C VAL A 66 -20.25 -14.78 -1.64
N GLU A 67 -19.86 -16.05 -1.81
CA GLU A 67 -19.73 -16.69 -3.10
C GLU A 67 -21.08 -16.81 -3.85
N PHE A 68 -22.13 -17.24 -3.15
CA PHE A 68 -23.48 -17.33 -3.71
C PHE A 68 -24.00 -15.97 -4.22
N LEU A 69 -23.68 -14.88 -3.53
CA LEU A 69 -24.04 -13.52 -3.94
C LEU A 69 -23.20 -13.02 -5.13
N GLY A 70 -22.17 -13.75 -5.56
CA GLY A 70 -21.22 -13.31 -6.58
C GLY A 70 -20.47 -12.06 -6.15
N ALA A 71 -20.22 -11.92 -4.87
CA ALA A 71 -19.55 -10.77 -4.25
C ALA A 71 -18.09 -11.09 -3.90
N SER A 72 -17.33 -10.05 -3.63
CA SER A 72 -16.06 -10.17 -2.93
C SER A 72 -16.09 -9.33 -1.66
N VAL A 73 -15.65 -9.91 -0.54
CA VAL A 73 -15.54 -9.25 0.75
C VAL A 73 -14.13 -9.46 1.28
N SER A 74 -13.46 -8.39 1.62
CA SER A 74 -12.12 -8.42 2.21
C SER A 74 -12.07 -7.48 3.40
N VAL A 75 -11.46 -7.93 4.47
CA VAL A 75 -11.17 -7.12 5.65
C VAL A 75 -9.72 -7.39 6.05
N THR A 76 -8.97 -6.34 6.29
CA THR A 76 -7.59 -6.38 6.75
C THR A 76 -7.41 -5.43 7.91
N PHE A 77 -6.28 -5.50 8.57
CA PHE A 77 -5.93 -4.56 9.62
C PHE A 77 -5.99 -3.09 9.19
N SER A 78 -5.68 -2.77 7.93
CA SER A 78 -5.67 -1.39 7.42
C SER A 78 -7.03 -0.90 6.91
N GLY A 79 -8.01 -1.78 6.80
CA GLY A 79 -9.32 -1.49 6.25
C GLY A 79 -9.93 -2.68 5.54
N GLY A 80 -10.55 -2.47 4.39
CA GLY A 80 -11.17 -3.56 3.64
C GLY A 80 -11.91 -3.07 2.41
N SER A 81 -12.49 -4.00 1.67
CA SER A 81 -13.33 -3.71 0.52
C SER A 81 -14.45 -4.72 0.35
N ALA A 82 -15.53 -4.29 -0.27
CA ALA A 82 -16.56 -5.18 -0.77
C ALA A 82 -16.97 -4.74 -2.18
N ASN A 83 -17.20 -5.71 -3.05
CA ASN A 83 -17.67 -5.49 -4.42
C ASN A 83 -18.84 -6.42 -4.71
N THR A 84 -19.90 -5.87 -5.29
CA THR A 84 -21.13 -6.61 -5.50
C THR A 84 -21.99 -6.01 -6.61
N LEU A 85 -22.93 -6.82 -7.12
CA LEU A 85 -24.02 -6.31 -7.96
C LEU A 85 -24.98 -5.46 -7.13
N THR A 86 -25.55 -4.41 -7.72
CA THR A 86 -26.52 -3.51 -7.07
C THR A 86 -27.67 -4.26 -6.39
N LYS A 87 -28.18 -5.32 -7.01
CA LYS A 87 -29.29 -6.13 -6.45
C LYS A 87 -28.96 -6.80 -5.11
N ASN A 88 -27.68 -7.10 -4.86
CA ASN A 88 -27.20 -7.79 -3.65
C ASN A 88 -26.59 -6.81 -2.64
N ASN A 89 -26.60 -5.52 -2.97
CA ASN A 89 -25.86 -4.47 -2.26
C ASN A 89 -26.10 -4.45 -0.76
N LEU A 90 -27.37 -4.46 -0.32
CA LEU A 90 -27.69 -4.35 1.11
C LEU A 90 -27.17 -5.54 1.91
N ARG A 91 -27.30 -6.77 1.35
CA ARG A 91 -26.83 -7.97 2.06
C ARG A 91 -25.31 -8.03 2.14
N VAL A 92 -24.62 -7.69 1.05
CA VAL A 92 -23.14 -7.66 1.05
C VAL A 92 -22.59 -6.58 1.97
N LEU A 93 -23.25 -5.42 2.02
CA LEU A 93 -22.89 -4.36 2.98
C LEU A 93 -23.07 -4.82 4.43
N GLU A 94 -24.13 -5.60 4.72
CA GLU A 94 -24.36 -6.18 6.04
C GLU A 94 -23.25 -7.17 6.42
N LEU A 95 -22.93 -8.14 5.54
CA LEU A 95 -21.84 -9.09 5.74
C LEU A 95 -20.50 -8.38 5.97
N TRP A 96 -20.19 -7.38 5.13
CA TRP A 96 -18.94 -6.64 5.21
C TRP A 96 -18.82 -5.82 6.50
N SER A 97 -19.90 -5.11 6.88
CA SER A 97 -19.91 -4.33 8.12
C SER A 97 -19.79 -5.21 9.36
N ASP A 98 -20.42 -6.38 9.35
CA ASP A 98 -20.35 -7.35 10.44
C ASP A 98 -18.93 -7.94 10.55
N ALA A 99 -18.31 -8.28 9.42
CA ALA A 99 -16.93 -8.77 9.39
C ALA A 99 -15.89 -7.72 9.88
N ILE A 100 -16.18 -6.43 9.71
CA ILE A 100 -15.33 -5.33 10.22
C ILE A 100 -15.51 -5.14 11.73
N ILE A 101 -16.76 -5.18 12.20
CA ILE A 101 -17.11 -4.80 13.57
C ILE A 101 -17.00 -5.99 14.52
N ASN A 102 -17.43 -7.16 14.08
CA ASN A 102 -17.56 -8.39 14.85
C ASN A 102 -16.81 -9.57 14.21
N PRO A 103 -15.52 -9.47 13.88
CA PRO A 103 -14.80 -10.56 13.23
C PRO A 103 -14.74 -11.80 14.12
N LEU A 104 -14.76 -12.97 13.50
CA LEU A 104 -14.54 -14.24 14.16
C LEU A 104 -13.04 -14.50 14.31
N LEU A 105 -12.51 -14.21 15.49
CA LEU A 105 -11.11 -14.48 15.82
C LEU A 105 -11.03 -15.70 16.76
N THR A 106 -10.44 -16.81 16.28
CA THR A 106 -10.27 -18.04 17.03
C THR A 106 -8.81 -18.42 17.16
N GLU A 107 -8.46 -19.13 18.24
CA GLU A 107 -7.11 -19.62 18.45
C GLU A 107 -6.69 -20.64 17.38
N GLU A 108 -7.62 -21.45 16.90
CA GLU A 108 -7.39 -22.40 15.81
C GLU A 108 -6.96 -21.70 14.51
N GLU A 109 -7.68 -20.65 14.12
CA GLU A 109 -7.32 -19.88 12.91
C GLU A 109 -6.02 -19.10 13.10
N PHE A 110 -5.77 -18.61 14.32
CA PHE A 110 -4.49 -17.96 14.66
C PHE A 110 -3.32 -18.93 14.45
N GLU A 111 -3.36 -20.12 15.00
CA GLU A 111 -2.28 -21.11 14.87
C GLU A 111 -2.06 -21.48 13.39
N LYS A 112 -3.13 -21.64 12.64
CA LYS A 112 -3.07 -21.94 11.21
C LYS A 112 -2.42 -20.80 10.40
N GLU A 113 -2.83 -19.55 10.61
CA GLU A 113 -2.28 -18.41 9.87
C GLU A 113 -0.84 -18.09 10.32
N LYS A 114 -0.52 -18.29 11.60
CA LYS A 114 0.86 -18.22 12.12
C LYS A 114 1.76 -19.25 11.45
N ALA A 115 1.32 -20.51 11.34
CA ALA A 115 2.07 -21.56 10.67
C ALA A 115 2.30 -21.26 9.19
N LYS A 116 1.28 -20.78 8.48
CA LYS A 116 1.41 -20.35 7.05
C LYS A 116 2.42 -19.21 6.88
N LEU A 117 2.43 -18.25 7.79
CA LEU A 117 3.38 -17.14 7.73
C LEU A 117 4.82 -17.63 7.95
N LEU A 118 5.04 -18.58 8.89
CA LEU A 118 6.33 -19.23 9.09
C LEU A 118 6.78 -20.02 7.84
N GLU A 119 5.88 -20.74 7.19
CA GLU A 119 6.17 -21.47 5.94
C GLU A 119 6.53 -20.51 4.80
N SER A 120 5.76 -19.43 4.64
CA SER A 120 6.06 -18.39 3.65
C SER A 120 7.45 -17.78 3.87
N LEU A 121 7.79 -17.49 5.13
CA LEU A 121 9.11 -16.95 5.45
C LEU A 121 10.25 -17.91 5.07
N LYS A 122 10.06 -19.23 5.30
CA LYS A 122 11.04 -20.27 4.89
C LYS A 122 11.17 -20.37 3.36
N ALA A 123 10.06 -20.24 2.64
CA ALA A 123 10.07 -20.21 1.17
C ALA A 123 10.82 -18.99 0.62
N ASP A 124 10.75 -17.86 1.33
CA ASP A 124 11.38 -16.60 0.93
C ASP A 124 12.87 -16.49 1.26
N ILE A 125 13.45 -17.49 1.92
CA ILE A 125 14.86 -17.45 2.38
C ILE A 125 15.86 -17.31 1.22
N ASN A 126 15.53 -17.85 0.04
CA ASN A 126 16.32 -17.76 -1.19
C ASN A 126 15.66 -16.90 -2.28
N ASN A 127 14.57 -16.22 -1.95
CA ASN A 127 13.87 -15.35 -2.89
C ASN A 127 14.60 -13.99 -2.96
N ILE A 128 15.22 -13.71 -4.09
CA ILE A 128 16.02 -12.49 -4.31
C ILE A 128 15.20 -11.23 -4.11
N ASP A 129 13.94 -11.21 -4.54
CA ASP A 129 13.07 -10.04 -4.40
C ASP A 129 12.71 -9.78 -2.94
N ALA A 130 12.41 -10.84 -2.18
CA ALA A 130 12.12 -10.74 -0.76
C ALA A 130 13.36 -10.26 0.03
N ILE A 131 14.54 -10.82 -0.25
CA ILE A 131 15.82 -10.41 0.33
C ILE A 131 16.09 -8.93 0.02
N SER A 132 16.05 -8.57 -1.25
CA SER A 132 16.33 -7.22 -1.76
C SER A 132 15.39 -6.19 -1.14
N SER A 133 14.08 -6.45 -1.10
CA SER A 133 13.08 -5.57 -0.47
C SER A 133 13.35 -5.36 1.01
N ARG A 134 13.63 -6.44 1.75
CA ARG A 134 13.89 -6.44 3.19
C ARG A 134 15.14 -5.65 3.54
N VAL A 135 16.24 -5.95 2.83
CA VAL A 135 17.54 -5.28 3.06
C VAL A 135 17.46 -3.81 2.69
N SER A 136 16.91 -3.47 1.51
CA SER A 136 16.81 -2.07 1.09
C SER A 136 15.92 -1.23 2.02
N SER A 137 14.85 -1.82 2.55
CA SER A 137 13.99 -1.14 3.54
C SER A 137 14.70 -0.93 4.88
N ALA A 138 15.38 -1.96 5.39
CA ALA A 138 16.13 -1.87 6.65
C ALA A 138 17.29 -0.88 6.58
N LEU A 139 18.00 -0.80 5.44
CA LEU A 139 19.06 0.17 5.22
C LEU A 139 18.53 1.61 5.11
N SER A 140 17.39 1.78 4.42
CA SER A 140 16.81 3.11 4.22
C SER A 140 16.19 3.71 5.48
N TYR A 141 15.46 2.91 6.25
CA TYR A 141 14.69 3.42 7.38
C TYR A 141 15.27 3.07 8.75
N GLY A 142 16.16 2.06 8.82
CA GLY A 142 16.59 1.47 10.08
C GLY A 142 15.63 0.36 10.57
N LYS A 143 16.17 -0.63 11.27
CA LYS A 143 15.40 -1.77 11.78
C LYS A 143 14.38 -1.41 12.87
N ASN A 144 14.56 -0.27 13.52
CA ASN A 144 13.66 0.25 14.55
C ASN A 144 12.64 1.27 13.98
N HIS A 145 12.29 1.12 12.72
CA HIS A 145 11.32 1.95 12.02
C HIS A 145 10.23 1.07 11.41
N PRO A 146 8.95 1.47 11.42
CA PRO A 146 7.84 0.66 10.87
C PRO A 146 7.99 0.23 9.40
N TYR A 147 8.76 1.00 8.62
CA TYR A 147 9.04 0.65 7.22
C TYR A 147 10.37 -0.10 7.02
N GLY A 148 11.19 -0.20 8.06
CA GLY A 148 12.48 -0.88 8.03
C GLY A 148 12.53 -2.16 8.85
N GLU A 149 11.60 -2.35 9.79
CA GLU A 149 11.43 -3.62 10.48
C GLU A 149 10.92 -4.71 9.54
N PHE A 150 11.25 -5.93 9.80
CA PHE A 150 10.84 -7.06 8.99
C PHE A 150 10.58 -8.31 9.83
N THR A 151 9.74 -9.18 9.29
CA THR A 151 9.35 -10.44 9.91
C THR A 151 10.51 -11.43 9.95
N THR A 152 10.75 -12.02 11.09
CA THR A 152 11.68 -13.13 11.31
C THR A 152 10.95 -14.31 11.95
N GLU A 153 11.53 -15.51 11.94
CA GLU A 153 10.97 -16.65 12.64
C GLU A 153 10.73 -16.32 14.12
N GLN A 154 11.69 -15.69 14.78
CA GLN A 154 11.59 -15.30 16.18
C GLN A 154 10.46 -14.29 16.43
N THR A 155 10.31 -13.26 15.58
CA THR A 155 9.24 -12.28 15.80
C THR A 155 7.86 -12.88 15.60
N ILE A 156 7.69 -13.82 14.66
CA ILE A 156 6.44 -14.55 14.46
C ILE A 156 6.15 -15.47 15.67
N GLU A 157 7.17 -16.19 16.16
CA GLU A 157 7.03 -17.06 17.33
C GLU A 157 6.62 -16.29 18.58
N ASN A 158 7.12 -15.08 18.77
CA ASN A 158 6.76 -14.20 19.89
C ASN A 158 5.30 -13.73 19.87
N VAL A 159 4.62 -13.78 18.71
CA VAL A 159 3.21 -13.39 18.62
C VAL A 159 2.32 -14.46 19.25
N THR A 160 1.48 -14.08 20.19
CA THR A 160 0.45 -14.90 20.80
C THR A 160 -0.94 -14.57 20.29
N PHE A 161 -1.91 -15.46 20.46
CA PHE A 161 -3.31 -15.18 20.13
C PHE A 161 -3.84 -13.95 20.89
N GLN A 162 -3.47 -13.82 22.17
CA GLN A 162 -3.84 -12.66 22.99
C GLN A 162 -3.31 -11.35 22.40
N ASP A 163 -2.10 -11.35 21.85
CA ASP A 163 -1.55 -10.15 21.17
C ASP A 163 -2.39 -9.72 19.98
N VAL A 164 -2.86 -10.67 19.18
CA VAL A 164 -3.74 -10.41 18.03
C VAL A 164 -5.07 -9.80 18.51
N ILE A 165 -5.67 -10.34 19.55
CA ILE A 165 -6.92 -9.82 20.13
C ILE A 165 -6.73 -8.39 20.65
N GLU A 166 -5.67 -8.13 21.41
CA GLU A 166 -5.36 -6.79 21.96
C GLU A 166 -5.04 -5.79 20.85
N TYR A 167 -4.28 -6.23 19.83
CA TYR A 167 -3.94 -5.42 18.68
C TYR A 167 -5.19 -5.01 17.89
N HIS A 168 -6.09 -5.96 17.61
CA HIS A 168 -7.37 -5.69 16.99
C HIS A 168 -8.18 -4.68 17.84
N LYS A 169 -8.37 -4.95 19.13
CA LYS A 169 -9.14 -4.08 20.02
C LYS A 169 -8.57 -2.66 20.12
N LYS A 170 -7.25 -2.51 20.08
CA LYS A 170 -6.54 -1.23 20.19
C LYS A 170 -6.67 -0.39 18.93
N TYR A 171 -6.62 -1.02 17.75
CA TYR A 171 -6.48 -0.32 16.49
C TYR A 171 -7.71 -0.37 15.58
N ASN A 172 -8.63 -1.31 15.79
CA ASN A 172 -9.86 -1.42 15.00
C ASN A 172 -10.94 -0.49 15.54
N ILE A 173 -10.75 0.81 15.35
CA ILE A 173 -11.66 1.87 15.82
C ILE A 173 -12.05 2.81 14.69
N PRO A 174 -13.31 3.32 14.69
CA PRO A 174 -13.84 4.11 13.58
C PRO A 174 -13.41 5.58 13.56
N ASN A 175 -12.70 6.07 14.58
CA ASN A 175 -12.46 7.49 14.80
C ASN A 175 -11.84 8.21 13.58
N ASN A 176 -10.90 7.56 12.90
CA ASN A 176 -10.21 8.04 11.71
C ASN A 176 -10.47 7.15 10.49
N ALA A 177 -11.64 6.53 10.44
CA ALA A 177 -12.00 5.70 9.31
C ALA A 177 -12.67 6.51 8.20
N TYR A 178 -12.39 6.10 6.97
CA TYR A 178 -12.99 6.60 5.74
C TYR A 178 -13.68 5.46 5.01
N ILE A 179 -14.94 5.64 4.64
CA ILE A 179 -15.65 4.74 3.74
C ILE A 179 -15.81 5.47 2.41
N VAL A 180 -15.33 4.86 1.35
CA VAL A 180 -15.51 5.32 -0.02
C VAL A 180 -16.47 4.37 -0.71
N VAL A 181 -17.51 4.90 -1.33
CA VAL A 181 -18.49 4.12 -2.09
C VAL A 181 -18.54 4.64 -3.51
N VAL A 182 -18.44 3.71 -4.46
CA VAL A 182 -18.49 4.02 -5.89
C VAL A 182 -19.43 3.03 -6.57
N GLY A 183 -20.35 3.53 -7.39
CA GLY A 183 -21.22 2.68 -8.19
C GLY A 183 -22.67 3.10 -8.22
N ASP A 184 -23.55 2.16 -8.59
CA ASP A 184 -24.98 2.37 -8.77
C ASP A 184 -25.69 2.41 -7.40
N VAL A 185 -25.58 3.57 -6.76
CA VAL A 185 -26.19 3.89 -5.46
C VAL A 185 -26.68 5.33 -5.44
N LYS A 186 -27.64 5.61 -4.57
CA LYS A 186 -28.05 6.99 -4.26
C LYS A 186 -27.54 7.37 -2.84
N ALA A 187 -26.70 8.36 -2.77
CA ALA A 187 -26.05 8.77 -1.51
C ALA A 187 -27.05 9.08 -0.38
N LYS A 188 -28.23 9.59 -0.73
CA LYS A 188 -29.27 9.91 0.25
C LYS A 188 -29.82 8.64 0.94
N GLU A 189 -30.07 7.58 0.16
CA GLU A 189 -30.57 6.29 0.65
C GLU A 189 -29.46 5.55 1.40
N LEU A 190 -28.27 5.48 0.78
CA LEU A 190 -27.10 4.83 1.34
C LEU A 190 -26.70 5.40 2.73
N LYS A 191 -26.89 6.70 2.94
CA LYS A 191 -26.59 7.35 4.24
C LYS A 191 -27.36 6.73 5.40
N ALA A 192 -28.63 6.37 5.22
CA ALA A 192 -29.43 5.74 6.26
C ALA A 192 -28.92 4.34 6.57
N VAL A 193 -28.60 3.56 5.54
CA VAL A 193 -28.09 2.18 5.69
C VAL A 193 -26.69 2.18 6.34
N LEU A 194 -25.79 3.05 5.90
CA LEU A 194 -24.46 3.15 6.51
C LEU A 194 -24.50 3.58 7.98
N LYS A 195 -25.45 4.45 8.35
CA LYS A 195 -25.67 4.79 9.76
C LYS A 195 -26.08 3.56 10.57
N GLU A 196 -27.06 2.82 10.07
CA GLU A 196 -27.55 1.61 10.74
C GLU A 196 -26.43 0.59 10.95
N LYS A 197 -25.65 0.31 9.89
CA LYS A 197 -24.65 -0.75 9.91
C LYS A 197 -23.34 -0.37 10.61
N PHE A 198 -22.91 0.89 10.54
CA PHE A 198 -21.59 1.30 11.05
C PHE A 198 -21.62 2.15 12.33
N GLU A 199 -22.71 2.84 12.68
CA GLU A 199 -22.75 3.61 13.94
C GLU A 199 -22.65 2.72 15.21
N PRO A 200 -23.01 1.41 15.20
CA PRO A 200 -22.72 0.52 16.32
C PRO A 200 -21.22 0.30 16.59
N TRP A 201 -20.35 0.52 15.59
CA TRP A 201 -18.90 0.45 15.76
C TRP A 201 -18.43 1.56 16.71
N LYS A 202 -18.02 1.13 17.91
CA LYS A 202 -17.74 2.05 19.02
C LYS A 202 -16.43 2.81 18.82
N LYS A 203 -16.48 4.11 19.11
CA LYS A 203 -15.27 4.94 19.21
C LYS A 203 -14.33 4.40 20.28
N GLY A 204 -13.03 4.52 20.01
CA GLY A 204 -11.98 4.23 20.97
C GLY A 204 -11.06 5.44 21.19
N LYS A 205 -10.09 5.28 22.07
CA LYS A 205 -8.99 6.23 22.20
C LYS A 205 -7.99 5.96 21.07
N LEU A 206 -7.75 6.95 20.22
CA LEU A 206 -6.73 6.84 19.18
C LEU A 206 -5.36 6.59 19.83
N PRO A 207 -4.67 5.53 19.47
CA PRO A 207 -3.31 5.32 19.95
C PRO A 207 -2.42 6.47 19.46
N VAL A 208 -1.61 7.01 20.36
CA VAL A 208 -0.57 7.97 19.99
C VAL A 208 0.67 7.15 19.62
N ASN A 209 0.92 7.01 18.34
CA ASN A 209 2.17 6.45 17.85
C ASN A 209 3.14 7.61 17.66
N PRO A 210 4.34 7.57 18.24
CA PRO A 210 5.35 8.60 18.00
C PRO A 210 5.69 8.64 16.51
N GLU A 211 6.11 9.79 16.03
CA GLU A 211 6.63 9.88 14.67
C GLU A 211 7.91 9.04 14.59
N PRO A 212 7.99 8.11 13.63
CA PRO A 212 9.15 7.24 13.54
C PRO A 212 10.43 8.02 13.23
N VAL A 213 11.49 7.71 13.96
CA VAL A 213 12.83 8.23 13.66
C VAL A 213 13.44 7.38 12.54
N TYR A 214 13.85 8.01 11.48
CA TYR A 214 14.47 7.36 10.33
C TYR A 214 15.98 7.60 10.29
N THR A 215 16.69 6.74 9.57
CA THR A 215 18.12 6.89 9.34
C THR A 215 18.36 7.97 8.29
N ASP A 216 19.29 8.89 8.58
CA ASP A 216 19.73 9.89 7.61
C ASP A 216 20.40 9.23 6.41
N ASN A 217 20.34 9.91 5.27
CA ASN A 217 21.11 9.50 4.11
C ASN A 217 22.61 9.54 4.40
N VAL A 218 23.34 8.55 3.89
CA VAL A 218 24.80 8.51 4.01
C VAL A 218 25.46 9.68 3.27
N GLY A 219 26.52 10.23 3.85
CA GLY A 219 27.25 11.36 3.26
C GLY A 219 28.10 11.00 2.03
N LEU A 220 28.51 9.73 1.92
CA LEU A 220 29.26 9.17 0.79
C LEU A 220 28.51 7.99 0.23
N THR A 221 28.74 7.65 -1.04
CA THR A 221 28.17 6.47 -1.66
C THR A 221 28.58 5.21 -0.89
N GLU A 222 27.60 4.47 -0.44
CA GLU A 222 27.76 3.18 0.24
C GLU A 222 27.26 2.06 -0.66
N ILE A 223 28.01 0.98 -0.78
CA ILE A 223 27.65 -0.21 -1.56
C ILE A 223 27.43 -1.36 -0.58
N ASN A 224 26.19 -1.81 -0.50
CA ASN A 224 25.79 -2.97 0.28
C ASN A 224 25.64 -4.17 -0.66
N PHE A 225 26.56 -5.10 -0.58
CA PHE A 225 26.57 -6.30 -1.43
C PHE A 225 26.03 -7.49 -0.64
N ILE A 226 25.00 -8.14 -1.19
CA ILE A 226 24.39 -9.33 -0.62
C ILE A 226 24.62 -10.48 -1.61
N ASP A 227 25.41 -11.46 -1.18
CA ASP A 227 25.70 -12.64 -1.98
C ASP A 227 24.58 -13.67 -1.87
N VAL A 228 24.04 -14.08 -3.03
CA VAL A 228 23.08 -15.17 -3.17
C VAL A 228 23.64 -16.15 -4.22
N PRO A 229 24.40 -17.16 -3.80
CA PRO A 229 25.18 -18.01 -4.72
C PRO A 229 24.37 -18.70 -5.83
N SER A 230 23.08 -18.97 -5.58
CA SER A 230 22.18 -19.58 -6.56
C SER A 230 21.58 -18.58 -7.56
N ALA A 231 21.82 -17.29 -7.40
CA ALA A 231 21.22 -16.26 -8.23
C ALA A 231 21.84 -16.21 -9.63
N THR A 232 21.01 -16.26 -10.65
CA THR A 232 21.42 -16.10 -12.06
C THR A 232 21.41 -14.65 -12.52
N GLN A 233 20.79 -13.77 -11.74
CA GLN A 233 20.67 -12.34 -11.97
C GLN A 233 20.96 -11.56 -10.70
N SER A 234 21.50 -10.36 -10.87
CA SER A 234 21.65 -9.37 -9.81
C SER A 234 20.46 -8.40 -9.81
N THR A 235 19.93 -8.09 -8.63
CA THR A 235 19.02 -6.96 -8.43
C THR A 235 19.86 -5.79 -7.94
N VAL A 236 19.91 -4.72 -8.74
CA VAL A 236 20.61 -3.47 -8.39
C VAL A 236 19.58 -2.45 -7.98
N ILE A 237 19.75 -1.86 -6.80
CA ILE A 237 18.89 -0.78 -6.27
C ILE A 237 19.77 0.37 -5.82
N VAL A 238 19.57 1.54 -6.43
CA VAL A 238 20.11 2.82 -5.93
C VAL A 238 18.99 3.53 -5.21
N THR A 239 19.21 3.90 -3.96
CA THR A 239 18.16 4.45 -3.10
C THR A 239 18.65 5.57 -2.19
N ASN A 240 17.77 6.51 -1.91
CA ASN A 240 17.92 7.56 -0.91
C ASN A 240 16.57 7.91 -0.28
N ASN A 241 16.60 8.39 0.96
CA ASN A 241 15.41 8.95 1.60
C ASN A 241 15.15 10.37 1.08
N THR A 242 13.89 10.73 0.98
CA THR A 242 13.42 12.05 0.56
C THR A 242 12.30 12.55 1.46
N PRO A 243 12.35 13.79 1.94
CA PRO A 243 11.29 14.38 2.77
C PRO A 243 10.07 14.82 1.94
N LEU A 244 10.08 14.64 0.62
CA LEU A 244 9.07 15.13 -0.31
C LEU A 244 7.64 14.78 0.12
N LYS A 245 6.78 15.80 0.22
CA LYS A 245 5.35 15.69 0.50
C LYS A 245 4.52 16.12 -0.71
N GLN A 246 3.29 15.65 -0.79
CA GLN A 246 2.36 16.10 -1.84
C GLN A 246 1.97 17.58 -1.72
N THR A 247 2.21 18.19 -0.55
CA THR A 247 1.96 19.61 -0.24
C THR A 247 3.12 20.53 -0.63
N ASP A 248 4.29 19.98 -0.99
CA ASP A 248 5.47 20.77 -1.32
C ASP A 248 5.31 21.44 -2.69
N GLU A 249 5.80 22.65 -2.82
CA GLU A 249 5.74 23.42 -4.07
C GLU A 249 6.44 22.70 -5.23
N ASP A 250 7.54 22.00 -4.93
CA ASP A 250 8.33 21.23 -5.90
C ASP A 250 7.80 19.85 -6.21
N TYR A 251 6.69 19.42 -5.59
CA TYR A 251 6.16 18.06 -5.74
C TYR A 251 5.97 17.65 -7.20
N PHE A 252 5.29 18.49 -7.99
CA PHE A 252 5.03 18.17 -9.40
C PHE A 252 6.29 18.23 -10.26
N ALA A 253 7.23 19.14 -9.95
CA ALA A 253 8.52 19.21 -10.62
C ALA A 253 9.33 17.93 -10.38
N ALA A 254 9.42 17.49 -9.13
CA ALA A 254 10.09 16.25 -8.75
C ALA A 254 9.44 15.00 -9.38
N LEU A 255 8.10 14.96 -9.43
CA LEU A 255 7.35 13.89 -10.07
C LEU A 255 7.65 13.79 -11.57
N LEU A 256 7.68 14.95 -12.29
CA LEU A 256 8.01 14.97 -13.70
C LEU A 256 9.49 14.66 -13.96
N ALA A 257 10.41 15.09 -13.09
CA ALA A 257 11.82 14.70 -13.16
C ALA A 257 11.99 13.19 -13.01
N ASN A 258 11.30 12.58 -12.06
CA ASN A 258 11.28 11.12 -11.91
C ASN A 258 10.69 10.43 -13.15
N GLN A 259 9.66 11.00 -13.76
CA GLN A 259 9.07 10.47 -15.00
C GLN A 259 10.08 10.50 -16.17
N VAL A 260 10.89 11.55 -16.27
CA VAL A 260 11.99 11.65 -17.25
C VAL A 260 13.08 10.62 -16.97
N LEU A 261 13.45 10.45 -15.69
CA LEU A 261 14.52 9.52 -15.30
C LEU A 261 14.15 8.06 -15.55
N GLY A 262 13.02 7.60 -15.02
CA GLY A 262 12.67 6.19 -15.07
C GLY A 262 11.19 5.88 -14.86
N GLY A 263 10.29 6.81 -15.19
CA GLY A 263 8.84 6.63 -15.01
C GLY A 263 8.17 5.73 -16.06
N GLY A 264 8.91 5.17 -16.99
CA GLY A 264 8.37 4.29 -18.05
C GLY A 264 9.41 3.93 -19.10
N SER A 265 8.99 3.27 -20.18
CA SER A 265 9.86 2.83 -21.30
C SER A 265 10.58 3.96 -22.01
N GLU A 266 10.06 5.17 -21.91
CA GLU A 266 10.71 6.36 -22.45
C GLU A 266 11.72 7.01 -21.49
N GLY A 267 11.86 6.51 -20.26
CA GLY A 267 12.80 7.03 -19.25
C GLY A 267 14.26 6.83 -19.62
N TYR A 268 15.14 7.68 -19.10
CA TYR A 268 16.58 7.58 -19.33
C TYR A 268 17.15 6.22 -18.91
N LEU A 269 16.71 5.71 -17.76
CA LEU A 269 17.15 4.40 -17.24
C LEU A 269 16.75 3.26 -18.18
N PHE A 270 15.52 3.28 -18.68
CA PHE A 270 15.04 2.23 -19.58
C PHE A 270 15.81 2.26 -20.91
N LYS A 271 15.94 3.44 -21.52
CA LYS A 271 16.68 3.60 -22.78
C LYS A 271 18.14 3.16 -22.66
N ASN A 272 18.82 3.63 -21.59
CA ASN A 272 20.22 3.28 -21.38
C ASN A 272 20.40 1.77 -21.13
N LEU A 273 19.72 1.21 -20.13
CA LEU A 273 20.02 -0.15 -19.68
C LEU A 273 19.39 -1.24 -20.55
N ARG A 274 18.23 -0.96 -21.16
CA ARG A 274 17.56 -1.92 -22.03
C ARG A 274 17.87 -1.70 -23.49
N ASP A 275 17.58 -0.51 -24.03
CA ASP A 275 17.62 -0.30 -25.49
C ASP A 275 19.04 -0.18 -25.99
N ASP A 276 19.91 0.59 -25.30
CA ASP A 276 21.29 0.80 -25.74
C ASP A 276 22.22 -0.34 -25.34
N ASN A 277 22.07 -0.88 -24.10
CA ASN A 277 23.00 -1.89 -23.56
C ASN A 277 22.44 -3.33 -23.57
N GLY A 278 21.12 -3.54 -23.60
CA GLY A 278 20.52 -4.88 -23.63
C GLY A 278 20.78 -5.71 -22.36
N TRP A 279 20.94 -5.05 -21.19
CA TRP A 279 21.32 -5.72 -19.93
C TRP A 279 20.13 -6.19 -19.12
N THR A 280 18.96 -5.61 -19.35
CA THR A 280 17.74 -5.85 -18.58
C THR A 280 16.50 -5.84 -19.48
N TYR A 281 15.39 -6.36 -18.97
CA TYR A 281 14.07 -6.16 -19.58
C TYR A 281 13.48 -4.78 -19.29
N GLY A 282 13.99 -4.07 -18.29
CA GLY A 282 13.60 -2.72 -17.94
C GLY A 282 14.32 -2.22 -16.69
N SER A 283 14.50 -0.90 -16.63
CA SER A 283 15.00 -0.19 -15.46
C SER A 283 14.12 1.02 -15.21
N TYR A 284 13.72 1.21 -13.96
CA TYR A 284 12.73 2.19 -13.57
C TYR A 284 13.15 2.93 -12.31
N SER A 285 12.62 4.14 -12.13
CA SER A 285 12.73 4.86 -10.88
C SER A 285 11.37 5.16 -10.27
N ARG A 286 11.34 5.27 -8.96
CA ARG A 286 10.16 5.62 -8.17
C ARG A 286 10.51 6.68 -7.15
N LEU A 287 9.62 7.64 -7.00
CA LEU A 287 9.72 8.71 -6.02
C LEU A 287 8.49 8.66 -5.12
N GLY A 288 8.70 8.32 -3.87
CA GLY A 288 7.63 8.29 -2.87
C GLY A 288 7.28 9.68 -2.35
N SER A 289 6.07 9.83 -1.82
CA SER A 289 5.59 11.02 -1.12
C SER A 289 4.72 10.61 0.06
N ASN A 290 5.32 9.91 1.02
CA ASN A 290 4.63 9.42 2.21
C ASN A 290 4.09 10.59 3.05
N ARG A 291 2.87 10.44 3.52
CA ARG A 291 2.26 11.40 4.44
C ARG A 291 3.00 11.45 5.78
N TYR A 292 3.37 10.29 6.30
CA TYR A 292 4.06 10.14 7.58
C TYR A 292 5.53 9.82 7.36
N GLY A 293 6.43 10.52 8.08
CA GLY A 293 7.86 10.34 7.98
C GLY A 293 8.45 10.72 6.62
N VAL A 294 9.52 10.08 6.24
CA VAL A 294 10.18 10.25 4.94
C VAL A 294 9.70 9.22 3.93
N SER A 295 9.88 9.56 2.67
CA SER A 295 9.71 8.66 1.54
C SER A 295 11.05 8.17 1.03
N ARG A 296 11.02 7.31 0.05
CA ARG A 296 12.21 6.78 -0.58
C ARG A 296 12.18 7.04 -2.08
N PHE A 297 13.30 7.51 -2.61
CA PHE A 297 13.62 7.41 -4.03
C PHE A 297 14.30 6.06 -4.26
N THR A 298 13.94 5.38 -5.34
CA THR A 298 14.61 4.16 -5.80
C THR A 298 14.79 4.20 -7.31
N ALA A 299 15.96 3.73 -7.78
CA ALA A 299 16.19 3.38 -9.18
C ALA A 299 16.67 1.93 -9.21
N GLU A 300 16.04 1.08 -10.00
CA GLU A 300 16.25 -0.37 -9.94
C GLU A 300 16.37 -1.03 -11.31
N ALA A 301 17.16 -2.09 -11.38
CA ALA A 301 17.24 -2.98 -12.52
C ALA A 301 17.57 -4.41 -12.08
N LYS A 302 17.01 -5.40 -12.80
CA LYS A 302 17.45 -6.80 -12.73
C LYS A 302 18.29 -7.11 -13.96
N VAL A 303 19.53 -7.54 -13.74
CA VAL A 303 20.51 -7.72 -14.80
C VAL A 303 21.26 -9.05 -14.65
N ARG A 304 21.85 -9.54 -15.72
CA ARG A 304 22.78 -10.68 -15.61
C ARG A 304 23.99 -10.31 -14.75
N ASN A 305 24.49 -11.25 -13.96
CA ASN A 305 25.57 -11.01 -12.98
C ASN A 305 26.82 -10.35 -13.57
N SER A 306 27.16 -10.65 -14.83
CA SER A 306 28.36 -10.13 -15.49
C SER A 306 28.35 -8.61 -15.80
N VAL A 307 27.24 -7.94 -15.61
CA VAL A 307 27.09 -6.48 -15.87
C VAL A 307 26.59 -5.71 -14.65
N THR A 308 26.72 -6.29 -13.46
CA THR A 308 26.24 -5.67 -12.21
C THR A 308 26.93 -4.34 -11.93
N ASP A 309 28.25 -4.28 -12.02
CA ASP A 309 29.07 -3.08 -11.81
C ASP A 309 28.76 -1.99 -12.83
N SER A 310 28.68 -2.38 -14.10
CA SER A 310 28.31 -1.48 -15.19
C SER A 310 26.89 -0.90 -15.00
N THR A 311 25.95 -1.73 -14.51
CA THR A 311 24.59 -1.28 -14.20
C THR A 311 24.57 -0.24 -13.09
N VAL A 312 25.33 -0.42 -12.02
CA VAL A 312 25.46 0.59 -10.97
C VAL A 312 25.98 1.91 -11.54
N THR A 313 27.05 1.82 -12.35
CA THR A 313 27.67 2.99 -12.98
C THR A 313 26.68 3.76 -13.86
N GLU A 314 25.95 3.05 -14.74
CA GLU A 314 25.00 3.70 -15.64
C GLU A 314 23.76 4.26 -14.91
N ILE A 315 23.24 3.60 -13.89
CA ILE A 315 22.16 4.17 -13.06
C ILE A 315 22.61 5.48 -12.40
N VAL A 316 23.79 5.49 -11.79
CA VAL A 316 24.35 6.69 -11.13
C VAL A 316 24.61 7.81 -12.15
N LYS A 317 25.06 7.47 -13.33
CA LYS A 317 25.26 8.41 -14.44
C LYS A 317 23.94 9.07 -14.87
N GLU A 318 22.86 8.32 -15.06
CA GLU A 318 21.57 8.92 -15.42
C GLU A 318 20.95 9.75 -14.29
N ILE A 319 21.17 9.36 -13.04
CA ILE A 319 20.81 10.18 -11.88
C ILE A 319 21.63 11.49 -11.87
N SER A 320 22.92 11.43 -12.15
CA SER A 320 23.78 12.61 -12.24
C SER A 320 23.38 13.52 -13.40
N ARG A 321 23.00 12.92 -14.54
CA ARG A 321 22.49 13.65 -15.70
C ARG A 321 21.25 14.47 -15.37
N ILE A 322 20.20 13.85 -14.79
CA ILE A 322 18.96 14.58 -14.44
C ILE A 322 19.17 15.66 -13.39
N ARG A 323 20.21 15.54 -12.54
CA ARG A 323 20.56 16.55 -11.53
C ARG A 323 21.31 17.75 -12.08
N ASN A 324 22.17 17.54 -13.07
CA ASN A 324 23.18 18.53 -13.48
C ASN A 324 22.90 19.11 -14.87
N GLU A 325 22.05 18.47 -15.66
CA GLU A 325 21.76 18.89 -17.02
C GLU A 325 20.28 19.31 -17.17
N ASN A 326 20.02 20.29 -18.02
CA ASN A 326 18.65 20.62 -18.38
C ASN A 326 18.06 19.50 -19.22
N VAL A 327 16.82 19.13 -18.91
CA VAL A 327 16.06 18.21 -19.77
C VAL A 327 15.80 18.88 -21.13
N ASP A 328 15.99 18.12 -22.19
CA ASP A 328 15.67 18.60 -23.54
C ASP A 328 14.23 19.16 -23.58
N PRO A 329 14.02 20.37 -24.14
CA PRO A 329 12.71 21.03 -24.15
C PRO A 329 11.60 20.21 -24.80
N GLN A 330 11.91 19.50 -25.90
CA GLN A 330 10.92 18.65 -26.56
C GLN A 330 10.57 17.46 -25.67
N ARG A 331 11.57 16.82 -25.06
CA ARG A 331 11.38 15.74 -24.11
C ARG A 331 10.48 16.14 -22.94
N LEU A 332 10.76 17.32 -22.35
CA LEU A 332 9.94 17.84 -21.24
C LEU A 332 8.48 18.10 -21.70
N LYS A 333 8.29 18.60 -22.89
CA LYS A 333 6.96 18.81 -23.49
C LYS A 333 6.21 17.48 -23.65
N ASP A 334 6.89 16.45 -24.16
CA ASP A 334 6.29 15.13 -24.38
C ASP A 334 5.92 14.45 -23.07
N VAL A 335 6.79 14.50 -22.06
CA VAL A 335 6.50 13.97 -20.71
C VAL A 335 5.32 14.67 -20.07
N LYS A 336 5.24 16.02 -20.16
CA LYS A 336 4.09 16.78 -19.66
C LYS A 336 2.79 16.40 -20.39
N ALA A 337 2.84 16.26 -21.71
CA ALA A 337 1.68 15.87 -22.50
C ALA A 337 1.20 14.45 -22.16
N ALA A 338 2.12 13.49 -22.02
CA ALA A 338 1.81 12.13 -21.63
C ALA A 338 1.24 12.06 -20.21
N TYR A 339 1.80 12.82 -19.27
CA TYR A 339 1.30 12.89 -17.90
C TYR A 339 -0.13 13.44 -17.84
N LEU A 340 -0.40 14.56 -18.54
CA LEU A 340 -1.74 15.15 -18.60
C LEU A 340 -2.74 14.23 -19.30
N GLY A 341 -2.34 13.59 -20.41
CA GLY A 341 -3.18 12.63 -21.12
C GLY A 341 -3.57 11.44 -20.20
N ASN A 342 -2.61 10.86 -19.51
CA ASN A 342 -2.86 9.77 -18.55
C ASN A 342 -3.74 10.23 -17.39
N PHE A 343 -3.53 11.45 -16.89
CA PHE A 343 -4.36 12.03 -15.84
C PHE A 343 -5.82 12.17 -16.28
N ILE A 344 -6.05 12.80 -17.44
CA ILE A 344 -7.41 12.97 -18.00
C ILE A 344 -8.07 11.61 -18.18
N PHE A 345 -7.38 10.65 -18.80
CA PHE A 345 -7.90 9.30 -19.02
C PHE A 345 -8.25 8.58 -17.70
N SER A 346 -7.43 8.79 -16.68
CA SER A 346 -7.67 8.20 -15.36
C SER A 346 -8.93 8.76 -14.70
N THR A 347 -9.27 10.02 -14.91
CA THR A 347 -10.45 10.68 -14.32
C THR A 347 -11.79 10.22 -14.91
N GLU A 348 -11.79 9.51 -16.04
CA GLU A 348 -12.99 8.85 -16.58
C GLU A 348 -13.53 7.74 -15.64
N ARG A 349 -12.67 7.22 -14.77
CA ARG A 349 -13.04 6.20 -13.80
C ARG A 349 -13.55 6.86 -12.51
N ALA A 350 -14.77 6.54 -12.13
CA ALA A 350 -15.39 7.03 -10.90
C ALA A 350 -14.55 6.70 -9.64
N SER A 351 -13.88 5.53 -9.64
CA SER A 351 -12.97 5.12 -8.56
C SER A 351 -11.73 6.03 -8.45
N THR A 352 -11.19 6.52 -9.56
CA THR A 352 -10.09 7.48 -9.56
C THR A 352 -10.50 8.82 -8.94
N VAL A 353 -11.68 9.33 -9.30
CA VAL A 353 -12.25 10.55 -8.72
C VAL A 353 -12.44 10.39 -7.20
N ALA A 354 -12.92 9.23 -6.77
CA ALA A 354 -13.09 8.93 -5.35
C ALA A 354 -11.76 8.88 -4.61
N ASN A 355 -10.72 8.25 -5.21
CA ASN A 355 -9.38 8.16 -4.62
C ASN A 355 -8.70 9.54 -4.52
N PHE A 356 -8.86 10.41 -5.52
CA PHE A 356 -8.37 11.79 -5.42
C PHE A 356 -9.04 12.56 -4.29
N ALA A 357 -10.37 12.46 -4.15
CA ALA A 357 -11.10 13.10 -3.08
C ALA A 357 -10.70 12.57 -1.69
N LEU A 358 -10.43 11.27 -1.58
CA LEU A 358 -9.88 10.67 -0.36
C LEU A 358 -8.45 11.19 -0.10
N GLY A 359 -7.60 11.19 -1.11
CA GLY A 359 -6.23 11.69 -1.04
C GLY A 359 -6.16 13.14 -0.56
N GLN A 360 -7.03 14.04 -1.08
CA GLN A 360 -7.14 15.41 -0.61
C GLN A 360 -7.48 15.49 0.89
N LYS A 361 -8.46 14.69 1.35
CA LYS A 361 -8.82 14.67 2.78
C LYS A 361 -7.70 14.13 3.66
N LEU A 362 -7.02 13.09 3.22
CA LEU A 362 -5.92 12.49 3.98
C LEU A 362 -4.70 13.41 4.06
N ASN A 363 -4.38 14.15 3.01
CA ASN A 363 -3.19 15.01 2.93
C ASN A 363 -3.48 16.49 3.24
N ASN A 364 -4.73 16.84 3.58
CA ASN A 364 -5.16 18.21 3.82
C ASN A 364 -4.85 19.16 2.64
N LEU A 365 -5.11 18.68 1.41
CA LEU A 365 -4.95 19.42 0.15
C LEU A 365 -6.22 20.20 -0.21
#